data_37d85c7f913b3f6d52e63e40c2a4f346
#
_entry.id   37d85c7f913b3f6d52e63e40c2a4f346
#
_cell.length_a   1.000
_cell.length_b   1.000
_cell.length_c   1.000
_cell.angle_alpha   90.00
_cell.angle_beta   90.00
_cell.angle_gamma   90.00
#
_symmetry.space_group_name_H-M   'P 1'
#
loop_
_entity.id
_entity.type
_entity.pdbx_description
1 polymer ?
#
loop_
_entity_poly.entity_id
_entity_poly.type
_entity_poly.pdbx_seq_one_letter_code
_entity_poly.pdbx_strand_id
1 'polypeptide(L)'
;MNWEMLAAIGQLAAVFVGIPSLIYLATQIREQTKERRQSAVHALTVQWGDLTESLHDNAETAAIFLRGMHSFADLDAVSKLRFSAFFNRLLNIFEGMYFSHCQGILTGSSWGAVERTMSDLIAYPGVQQWWETRRHWHTEEFCRVVGGIIAKGNKPKAFSTYNLREIMKESDQ
;
A
#
# COMPACT_ATOMS: atom_id res chain seq x y z
N MET A 1 18.85 38.89 52.76
CA MET A 1 18.91 38.11 51.52
C MET A 1 17.51 38.19 50.94
N ASN A 2 17.33 38.93 49.81
CA ASN A 2 15.98 39.20 49.27
C ASN A 2 15.46 37.97 48.52
N TRP A 3 14.67 37.20 49.18
CA TRP A 3 14.03 35.99 48.66
C TRP A 3 13.18 36.26 47.41
N GLU A 4 12.58 37.45 47.35
CA GLU A 4 11.80 37.91 46.18
C GLU A 4 12.68 38.09 44.94
N MET A 5 13.88 38.64 45.08
CA MET A 5 14.85 38.84 44.02
C MET A 5 15.38 37.48 43.51
N LEU A 6 15.61 36.55 44.42
CA LEU A 6 16.03 35.19 44.05
C LEU A 6 14.96 34.45 43.29
N ALA A 7 13.71 34.60 43.71
CA ALA A 7 12.56 34.01 43.02
C ALA A 7 12.35 34.60 41.61
N ALA A 8 12.50 35.93 41.46
CA ALA A 8 12.37 36.59 40.18
C ALA A 8 13.49 36.19 39.20
N ILE A 9 14.73 36.03 39.67
CA ILE A 9 15.85 35.51 38.87
C ILE A 9 15.60 34.06 38.46
N GLY A 10 15.11 33.25 39.37
CA GLY A 10 14.77 31.86 39.08
C GLY A 10 13.68 31.71 38.00
N GLN A 11 12.65 32.55 38.07
CA GLN A 11 11.59 32.58 37.05
C GLN A 11 12.10 33.01 35.67
N LEU A 12 12.92 34.05 35.63
CA LEU A 12 13.56 34.48 34.36
C LEU A 12 14.45 33.40 33.77
N ALA A 13 15.29 32.77 34.57
CA ALA A 13 16.13 31.65 34.14
C ALA A 13 15.31 30.46 33.60
N ALA A 14 14.22 30.11 34.29
CA ALA A 14 13.31 29.06 33.85
C ALA A 14 12.68 29.36 32.47
N VAL A 15 12.30 30.61 32.20
CA VAL A 15 11.76 31.03 30.89
C VAL A 15 12.85 30.98 29.82
N PHE A 16 14.04 31.52 30.12
CA PHE A 16 15.15 31.53 29.16
C PHE A 16 15.67 30.15 28.76
N VAL A 17 15.57 29.16 29.65
CA VAL A 17 15.95 27.77 29.37
C VAL A 17 14.76 26.97 28.82
N GLY A 18 13.56 27.21 29.35
CA GLY A 18 12.37 26.45 28.99
C GLY A 18 11.89 26.66 27.56
N ILE A 19 11.87 27.93 27.09
CA ILE A 19 11.39 28.25 25.75
C ILE A 19 12.31 27.64 24.66
N PRO A 20 13.65 27.81 24.69
CA PRO A 20 14.54 27.15 23.72
C PRO A 20 14.44 25.63 23.76
N SER A 21 14.31 25.04 24.96
CA SER A 21 14.15 23.59 25.10
C SER A 21 12.87 23.08 24.43
N LEU A 22 11.76 23.81 24.56
CA LEU A 22 10.48 23.46 23.91
C LEU A 22 10.58 23.61 22.39
N ILE A 23 11.25 24.65 21.89
CA ILE A 23 11.48 24.85 20.44
C ILE A 23 12.36 23.70 19.90
N TYR A 24 13.42 23.38 20.61
CA TYR A 24 14.30 22.25 20.24
C TYR A 24 13.53 20.94 20.19
N LEU A 25 12.73 20.64 21.21
CA LEU A 25 11.90 19.45 21.25
C LEU A 25 10.88 19.41 20.11
N ALA A 26 10.25 20.55 19.80
CA ALA A 26 9.29 20.65 18.70
C ALA A 26 9.97 20.41 17.34
N THR A 27 11.20 20.88 17.14
CA THR A 27 11.97 20.63 15.91
C THR A 27 12.36 19.16 15.80
N GLN A 28 12.83 18.55 16.88
CA GLN A 28 13.14 17.13 16.93
C GLN A 28 11.95 16.24 16.59
N ILE A 29 10.77 16.54 17.17
CA ILE A 29 9.54 15.80 16.87
C ILE A 29 9.18 15.91 15.37
N ARG A 30 9.34 17.09 14.77
CA ARG A 30 9.10 17.30 13.33
C ARG A 30 10.06 16.50 12.46
N GLU A 31 11.34 16.49 12.78
CA GLU A 31 12.35 15.72 12.06
C GLU A 31 12.10 14.21 12.17
N GLN A 32 11.86 13.69 13.37
CA GLN A 32 11.49 12.28 13.58
C GLN A 32 10.22 11.88 12.80
N THR A 33 9.24 12.77 12.75
CA THR A 33 8.01 12.51 11.99
C THR A 33 8.30 12.42 10.50
N LYS A 34 9.17 13.29 9.97
CA LYS A 34 9.59 13.26 8.57
C LYS A 34 10.36 11.98 8.22
N GLU A 35 11.30 11.58 9.08
CA GLU A 35 12.06 10.32 8.90
C GLU A 35 11.16 9.09 8.93
N ARG A 36 10.22 9.03 9.87
CA ARG A 36 9.23 7.94 9.93
C ARG A 36 8.38 7.87 8.66
N ARG A 37 7.98 9.01 8.10
CA ARG A 37 7.24 9.07 6.83
C ARG A 37 8.06 8.52 5.67
N GLN A 38 9.32 8.93 5.55
CA GLN A 38 10.21 8.43 4.50
C GLN A 38 10.47 6.93 4.62
N SER A 39 10.70 6.45 5.85
CA SER A 39 10.89 5.03 6.12
C SER A 39 9.66 4.18 5.77
N ALA A 40 8.45 4.67 6.10
CA ALA A 40 7.21 3.97 5.76
C ALA A 40 7.01 3.86 4.24
N VAL A 41 7.23 4.95 3.49
CA VAL A 41 7.14 4.94 2.01
C VAL A 41 8.19 4.01 1.41
N HIS A 42 9.42 4.05 1.92
CA HIS A 42 10.50 3.17 1.47
C HIS A 42 10.16 1.69 1.70
N ALA A 43 9.65 1.34 2.88
CA ALA A 43 9.24 -0.02 3.19
C ALA A 43 8.15 -0.55 2.23
N LEU A 44 7.15 0.29 1.90
CA LEU A 44 6.12 -0.07 0.92
C LEU A 44 6.69 -0.24 -0.50
N THR A 45 7.66 0.59 -0.88
CA THR A 45 8.35 0.46 -2.18
C THR A 45 9.16 -0.82 -2.28
N VAL A 46 9.86 -1.21 -1.21
CA VAL A 46 10.60 -2.48 -1.14
C VAL A 46 9.65 -3.66 -1.24
N GLN A 47 8.55 -3.65 -0.46
CA GLN A 47 7.54 -4.72 -0.52
C GLN A 47 6.92 -4.87 -1.91
N TRP A 48 6.70 -3.75 -2.63
CA TRP A 48 6.25 -3.77 -4.02
C TRP A 48 7.30 -4.38 -4.95
N GLY A 49 8.57 -3.99 -4.78
CA GLY A 49 9.69 -4.56 -5.52
C GLY A 49 9.76 -6.07 -5.38
N ASP A 50 9.82 -6.57 -4.14
CA ASP A 50 9.85 -8.01 -3.82
C ASP A 50 8.66 -8.79 -4.42
N LEU A 51 7.48 -8.16 -4.46
CA LEU A 51 6.29 -8.78 -5.03
C LEU A 51 6.41 -8.92 -6.56
N THR A 52 6.87 -7.86 -7.23
CA THR A 52 7.03 -7.85 -8.69
C THR A 52 8.19 -8.73 -9.15
N GLU A 53 9.26 -8.84 -8.35
CA GLU A 53 10.38 -9.75 -8.59
C GLU A 53 9.92 -11.21 -8.72
N SER A 54 8.97 -11.63 -7.89
CA SER A 54 8.41 -12.98 -7.95
C SER A 54 7.72 -13.32 -9.29
N LEU A 55 7.19 -12.31 -10.00
CA LEU A 55 6.63 -12.48 -11.34
C LEU A 55 7.72 -12.47 -12.42
N HIS A 56 8.80 -11.72 -12.19
CA HIS A 56 9.91 -11.63 -13.14
C HIS A 56 10.73 -12.92 -13.15
N ASP A 57 11.01 -13.48 -11.97
CA ASP A 57 11.93 -14.60 -11.82
C ASP A 57 11.31 -15.97 -12.11
N ASN A 58 9.98 -16.07 -12.12
CA ASN A 58 9.29 -17.33 -12.27
C ASN A 58 8.17 -17.28 -13.32
N ALA A 59 8.45 -17.85 -14.49
CA ALA A 59 7.50 -17.89 -15.60
C ALA A 59 6.19 -18.61 -15.25
N GLU A 60 6.23 -19.67 -14.41
CA GLU A 60 5.03 -20.37 -13.94
C GLU A 60 4.15 -19.44 -13.08
N THR A 61 4.78 -18.68 -12.18
CA THR A 61 4.08 -17.69 -11.35
C THR A 61 3.45 -16.60 -12.22
N ALA A 62 4.18 -16.09 -13.22
CA ALA A 62 3.65 -15.11 -14.16
C ALA A 62 2.47 -15.68 -14.98
N ALA A 63 2.55 -16.92 -15.44
CA ALA A 63 1.46 -17.58 -16.16
C ALA A 63 0.21 -17.76 -15.27
N ILE A 64 0.38 -18.18 -14.01
CA ILE A 64 -0.72 -18.28 -13.04
C ILE A 64 -1.34 -16.92 -12.79
N PHE A 65 -0.52 -15.88 -12.62
CA PHE A 65 -0.99 -14.51 -12.43
C PHE A 65 -1.87 -14.06 -13.60
N LEU A 66 -1.40 -14.19 -14.84
CA LEU A 66 -2.14 -13.77 -16.03
C LEU A 66 -3.43 -14.58 -16.24
N ARG A 67 -3.39 -15.89 -16.07
CA ARG A 67 -4.61 -16.73 -16.13
C ARG A 67 -5.61 -16.37 -15.06
N GLY A 68 -5.13 -16.20 -13.83
CA GLY A 68 -5.97 -15.84 -12.68
C GLY A 68 -6.58 -14.45 -12.81
N MET A 69 -5.89 -13.48 -13.40
CA MET A 69 -6.45 -12.17 -13.75
C MET A 69 -7.66 -12.30 -14.66
N HIS A 70 -7.59 -13.22 -15.62
CA HIS A 70 -8.69 -13.45 -16.57
C HIS A 70 -9.85 -14.22 -15.94
N SER A 71 -9.57 -15.35 -15.26
CA SER A 71 -10.57 -16.14 -14.56
C SER A 71 -9.94 -16.87 -13.38
N PHE A 72 -10.30 -16.46 -12.17
CA PHE A 72 -9.90 -17.16 -10.94
C PHE A 72 -10.63 -18.50 -10.79
N ALA A 73 -11.86 -18.59 -11.27
CA ALA A 73 -12.69 -19.79 -11.17
C ALA A 73 -12.07 -20.99 -11.90
N ASP A 74 -11.41 -20.74 -13.05
CA ASP A 74 -10.87 -21.77 -13.93
C ASP A 74 -9.48 -22.27 -13.51
N LEU A 75 -8.84 -21.65 -12.53
CA LEU A 75 -7.57 -22.12 -12.00
C LEU A 75 -7.76 -23.43 -11.23
N ASP A 76 -6.77 -24.33 -11.32
CA ASP A 76 -6.66 -25.49 -10.45
C ASP A 76 -6.39 -25.08 -8.98
N ALA A 77 -6.49 -26.03 -8.05
CA ALA A 77 -6.39 -25.75 -6.62
C ALA A 77 -5.04 -25.12 -6.20
N VAL A 78 -3.92 -25.60 -6.78
CA VAL A 78 -2.57 -25.09 -6.47
C VAL A 78 -2.40 -23.70 -7.04
N SER A 79 -2.81 -23.48 -8.29
CA SER A 79 -2.79 -22.17 -8.94
C SER A 79 -3.70 -21.17 -8.23
N LYS A 80 -4.87 -21.58 -7.76
CA LYS A 80 -5.74 -20.73 -6.91
C LYS A 80 -5.05 -20.31 -5.61
N LEU A 81 -4.34 -21.22 -4.96
CA LEU A 81 -3.58 -20.90 -3.74
C LEU A 81 -2.46 -19.88 -4.02
N ARG A 82 -1.65 -20.12 -5.07
CA ARG A 82 -0.57 -19.22 -5.46
C ARG A 82 -1.07 -17.82 -5.85
N PHE A 83 -2.13 -17.77 -6.68
CA PHE A 83 -2.78 -16.53 -7.05
C PHE A 83 -3.34 -15.78 -5.83
N SER A 84 -4.01 -16.50 -4.93
CA SER A 84 -4.54 -15.92 -3.69
C SER A 84 -3.44 -15.36 -2.80
N ALA A 85 -2.32 -16.06 -2.63
CA ALA A 85 -1.18 -15.59 -1.84
C ALA A 85 -0.59 -14.31 -2.42
N PHE A 86 -0.42 -14.24 -3.75
CA PHE A 86 0.08 -13.07 -4.45
C PHE A 86 -0.87 -11.88 -4.29
N PHE A 87 -2.15 -12.05 -4.63
CA PHE A 87 -3.12 -10.96 -4.56
C PHE A 87 -3.41 -10.50 -3.13
N ASN A 88 -3.41 -11.40 -2.16
CA ASN A 88 -3.53 -11.01 -0.76
C ASN A 88 -2.36 -10.12 -0.32
N ARG A 89 -1.12 -10.50 -0.67
CA ARG A 89 0.06 -9.66 -0.40
C ARG A 89 -0.04 -8.30 -1.09
N LEU A 90 -0.45 -8.28 -2.35
CA LEU A 90 -0.64 -7.07 -3.15
C LEU A 90 -1.69 -6.13 -2.53
N LEU A 91 -2.87 -6.66 -2.17
CA LEU A 91 -3.92 -5.82 -1.59
C LEU A 91 -3.58 -5.35 -0.17
N ASN A 92 -2.83 -6.13 0.61
CA ASN A 92 -2.30 -5.66 1.91
C ASN A 92 -1.33 -4.48 1.73
N ILE A 93 -0.50 -4.48 0.67
CA ILE A 93 0.35 -3.32 0.33
C ILE A 93 -0.52 -2.10 -0.02
N PHE A 94 -1.53 -2.26 -0.86
CA PHE A 94 -2.45 -1.17 -1.21
C PHE A 94 -3.23 -0.65 0.00
N GLU A 95 -3.68 -1.52 0.87
CA GLU A 95 -4.34 -1.15 2.13
C GLU A 95 -3.40 -0.36 3.04
N GLY A 96 -2.14 -0.78 3.18
CA GLY A 96 -1.11 -0.03 3.90
C GLY A 96 -0.84 1.35 3.28
N MET A 97 -0.81 1.44 1.95
CA MET A 97 -0.68 2.73 1.23
C MET A 97 -1.91 3.62 1.44
N TYR A 98 -3.12 3.04 1.45
CA TYR A 98 -4.36 3.76 1.75
C TYR A 98 -4.32 4.38 3.16
N PHE A 99 -3.98 3.60 4.19
CA PHE A 99 -3.86 4.13 5.54
C PHE A 99 -2.75 5.16 5.69
N SER A 100 -1.63 4.96 4.99
CA SER A 100 -0.54 5.96 4.95
C SER A 100 -1.01 7.28 4.32
N HIS A 101 -1.89 7.22 3.32
CA HIS A 101 -2.53 8.40 2.75
C HIS A 101 -3.50 9.06 3.73
N CYS A 102 -4.38 8.31 4.38
CA CYS A 102 -5.32 8.83 5.38
C CYS A 102 -4.60 9.52 6.55
N GLN A 103 -3.42 9.04 6.93
CA GLN A 103 -2.58 9.63 7.97
C GLN A 103 -1.72 10.81 7.46
N GLY A 104 -1.85 11.22 6.20
CA GLY A 104 -1.07 12.29 5.60
C GLY A 104 0.43 11.97 5.43
N ILE A 105 0.80 10.68 5.48
CA ILE A 105 2.15 10.19 5.22
C ILE A 105 2.40 10.17 3.71
N LEU A 106 1.48 9.61 2.95
CA LEU A 106 1.52 9.58 1.49
C LEU A 106 0.82 10.81 0.92
N THR A 107 1.47 11.51 -0.03
CA THR A 107 0.87 12.69 -0.68
C THR A 107 -0.32 12.30 -1.55
N GLY A 108 -1.24 13.26 -1.79
CA GLY A 108 -2.40 13.02 -2.66
C GLY A 108 -2.02 12.62 -4.10
N SER A 109 -0.92 13.16 -4.63
CA SER A 109 -0.43 12.79 -5.97
C SER A 109 0.09 11.35 -6.01
N SER A 110 0.83 10.93 -4.98
CA SER A 110 1.33 9.55 -4.85
C SER A 110 0.17 8.57 -4.65
N TRP A 111 -0.80 8.90 -3.80
CA TRP A 111 -2.00 8.10 -3.64
C TRP A 111 -2.78 7.97 -4.94
N GLY A 112 -2.95 9.05 -5.70
CA GLY A 112 -3.62 8.99 -7.01
C GLY A 112 -2.94 8.06 -8.02
N ALA A 113 -1.61 7.87 -7.95
CA ALA A 113 -0.91 6.88 -8.76
C ALA A 113 -1.24 5.45 -8.30
N VAL A 114 -1.21 5.20 -6.99
CA VAL A 114 -1.58 3.91 -6.39
C VAL A 114 -3.03 3.54 -6.72
N GLU A 115 -3.95 4.49 -6.57
CA GLU A 115 -5.37 4.28 -6.88
C GLU A 115 -5.59 3.91 -8.36
N ARG A 116 -4.87 4.52 -9.28
CA ARG A 116 -4.93 4.15 -10.71
C ARG A 116 -4.44 2.73 -10.96
N THR A 117 -3.30 2.36 -10.36
CA THR A 117 -2.76 0.99 -10.48
C THR A 117 -3.72 -0.04 -9.89
N MET A 118 -4.23 0.23 -8.69
CA MET A 118 -5.21 -0.62 -8.03
C MET A 118 -6.51 -0.73 -8.86
N SER A 119 -6.99 0.38 -9.40
CA SER A 119 -8.19 0.42 -10.25
C SER A 119 -8.04 -0.41 -11.51
N ASP A 120 -6.85 -0.41 -12.11
CA ASP A 120 -6.58 -1.20 -13.32
C ASP A 120 -6.51 -2.70 -13.00
N LEU A 121 -5.87 -3.08 -11.92
CA LEU A 121 -5.78 -4.48 -11.48
C LEU A 121 -7.13 -5.05 -11.05
N ILE A 122 -7.92 -4.29 -10.29
CA ILE A 122 -9.26 -4.70 -9.82
C ILE A 122 -10.27 -4.76 -10.97
N ALA A 123 -10.03 -4.09 -12.09
CA ALA A 123 -10.89 -4.16 -13.27
C ALA A 123 -10.91 -5.55 -13.93
N TYR A 124 -9.94 -6.42 -13.63
CA TYR A 124 -9.88 -7.77 -14.20
C TYR A 124 -10.92 -8.69 -13.56
N PRO A 125 -11.67 -9.47 -14.37
CA PRO A 125 -12.77 -10.29 -13.87
C PRO A 125 -12.32 -11.35 -12.87
N GLY A 126 -11.18 -11.98 -13.07
CA GLY A 126 -10.65 -12.98 -12.14
C GLY A 126 -10.25 -12.39 -10.79
N VAL A 127 -9.77 -11.14 -10.76
CA VAL A 127 -9.47 -10.43 -9.51
C VAL A 127 -10.76 -10.12 -8.75
N GLN A 128 -11.83 -9.71 -9.45
CA GLN A 128 -13.13 -9.49 -8.83
C GLN A 128 -13.71 -10.80 -8.26
N GLN A 129 -13.62 -11.92 -9.00
CA GLN A 129 -14.01 -13.23 -8.49
C GLN A 129 -13.25 -13.61 -7.21
N TRP A 130 -11.92 -13.41 -7.21
CA TRP A 130 -11.09 -13.65 -6.05
C TRP A 130 -11.47 -12.73 -4.88
N TRP A 131 -11.67 -11.44 -5.13
CA TRP A 131 -12.03 -10.43 -4.13
C TRP A 131 -13.29 -10.82 -3.36
N GLU A 132 -14.34 -11.28 -4.03
CA GLU A 132 -15.59 -11.72 -3.38
C GLU A 132 -15.35 -12.84 -2.36
N THR A 133 -14.32 -13.66 -2.55
CA THR A 133 -13.99 -14.75 -1.64
C THR A 133 -13.09 -14.32 -0.47
N ARG A 134 -12.41 -13.16 -0.55
CA ARG A 134 -11.35 -12.75 0.38
C ARG A 134 -11.55 -11.36 1.01
N ARG A 135 -12.51 -10.57 0.55
CA ARG A 135 -12.75 -9.20 1.06
C ARG A 135 -12.89 -9.12 2.58
N HIS A 136 -13.37 -10.18 3.24
CA HIS A 136 -13.53 -10.24 4.69
C HIS A 136 -12.20 -10.29 5.48
N TRP A 137 -11.06 -10.38 4.77
CA TRP A 137 -9.73 -10.29 5.37
C TRP A 137 -9.23 -8.85 5.50
N HIS A 138 -9.92 -7.89 4.86
CA HIS A 138 -9.54 -6.49 4.80
C HIS A 138 -10.46 -5.63 5.68
N THR A 139 -10.00 -4.43 6.03
CA THR A 139 -10.80 -3.49 6.82
C THR A 139 -12.03 -3.01 6.05
N GLU A 140 -13.08 -2.64 6.78
CA GLU A 140 -14.31 -2.12 6.17
C GLU A 140 -14.07 -0.86 5.34
N GLU A 141 -13.14 0.00 5.80
CA GLU A 141 -12.74 1.21 5.11
C GLU A 141 -12.12 0.89 3.76
N PHE A 142 -11.19 -0.05 3.72
CA PHE A 142 -10.55 -0.47 2.47
C PHE A 142 -11.52 -1.22 1.56
N CYS A 143 -12.39 -2.04 2.10
CA CYS A 143 -13.48 -2.68 1.35
C CYS A 143 -14.39 -1.66 0.65
N ARG A 144 -14.67 -0.51 1.28
CA ARG A 144 -15.43 0.57 0.66
C ARG A 144 -14.68 1.21 -0.51
N VAL A 145 -13.37 1.39 -0.38
CA VAL A 145 -12.51 1.91 -1.47
C VAL A 145 -12.54 0.97 -2.67
N VAL A 146 -12.28 -0.32 -2.45
CA VAL A 146 -12.29 -1.35 -3.50
C VAL A 146 -13.69 -1.45 -4.14
N GLY A 147 -14.75 -1.47 -3.34
CA GLY A 147 -16.13 -1.48 -3.83
C GLY A 147 -16.45 -0.27 -4.71
N GLY A 148 -15.97 0.92 -4.35
CA GLY A 148 -16.09 2.13 -5.16
C GLY A 148 -15.36 2.03 -6.50
N ILE A 149 -14.20 1.36 -6.54
CA ILE A 149 -13.45 1.11 -7.77
C ILE A 149 -14.22 0.15 -8.69
N ILE A 150 -14.73 -0.95 -8.14
CA ILE A 150 -15.52 -1.95 -8.88
C ILE A 150 -16.78 -1.29 -9.47
N ALA A 151 -17.47 -0.47 -8.69
CA ALA A 151 -18.69 0.23 -9.11
C ALA A 151 -18.46 1.21 -10.28
N LYS A 152 -17.24 1.74 -10.45
CA LYS A 152 -16.88 2.60 -11.60
C LYS A 152 -16.85 1.83 -12.93
N GLY A 153 -16.78 0.51 -12.92
CA GLY A 153 -16.80 -0.34 -14.10
C GLY A 153 -15.65 -0.09 -15.08
N ASN A 154 -14.48 0.23 -14.57
CA ASN A 154 -13.29 0.50 -15.39
C ASN A 154 -12.92 -0.73 -16.23
N LYS A 155 -12.43 -0.50 -17.45
CA LYS A 155 -11.88 -1.55 -18.29
C LYS A 155 -10.39 -1.76 -17.95
N PRO A 156 -9.93 -3.03 -17.84
CA PRO A 156 -8.52 -3.31 -17.59
C PRO A 156 -7.64 -2.86 -18.77
N LYS A 157 -6.45 -2.32 -18.48
CA LYS A 157 -5.53 -1.77 -19.49
C LYS A 157 -4.14 -2.39 -19.42
N ALA A 158 -3.56 -2.57 -18.23
CA ALA A 158 -2.15 -2.89 -18.05
C ALA A 158 -1.70 -4.16 -18.82
N PHE A 159 -2.50 -5.22 -18.78
CA PHE A 159 -2.16 -6.51 -19.41
C PHE A 159 -3.06 -6.85 -20.58
N SER A 160 -3.84 -5.89 -21.10
CA SER A 160 -4.77 -6.12 -22.22
C SER A 160 -4.07 -6.41 -23.54
N THR A 161 -2.78 -6.06 -23.66
CA THR A 161 -1.94 -6.29 -24.84
C THR A 161 -1.26 -7.67 -24.84
N TYR A 162 -1.23 -8.37 -23.70
CA TYR A 162 -0.63 -9.70 -23.64
C TYR A 162 -1.55 -10.75 -24.26
N ASN A 163 -0.99 -11.54 -25.19
CA ASN A 163 -1.73 -12.58 -25.87
C ASN A 163 -1.88 -13.83 -24.98
N LEU A 164 -2.91 -13.85 -24.15
CA LEU A 164 -3.17 -14.96 -23.21
C LEU A 164 -3.32 -16.32 -23.90
N ARG A 165 -3.68 -16.35 -25.21
CA ARG A 165 -3.78 -17.60 -25.98
C ARG A 165 -2.42 -18.26 -26.21
N GLU A 166 -1.34 -17.50 -26.30
CA GLU A 166 0.03 -18.04 -26.41
C GLU A 166 0.47 -18.64 -25.09
N ILE A 167 0.23 -17.94 -23.98
CA ILE A 167 0.58 -18.40 -22.63
C ILE A 167 -0.15 -19.70 -22.26
N MET A 168 -1.40 -19.84 -22.67
CA MET A 168 -2.19 -21.06 -22.42
C MET A 168 -1.70 -22.26 -23.23
N LYS A 169 -1.14 -22.06 -24.43
CA LYS A 169 -0.61 -23.15 -25.26
C LYS A 169 0.73 -23.70 -24.76
N GLU A 170 1.58 -22.86 -24.18
CA GLU A 170 2.88 -23.26 -23.64
C GLU A 170 2.75 -24.03 -22.32
N SER A 171 1.65 -23.87 -21.56
CA SER A 171 1.42 -24.59 -20.31
C SER A 171 0.84 -26.00 -20.50
N ASP A 172 0.39 -26.36 -21.71
CA ASP A 172 -0.18 -27.68 -22.05
C ASP A 172 0.86 -28.61 -22.73
N GLN A 173 2.12 -28.18 -22.86
CA GLN A 173 3.27 -28.96 -23.34
C GLN A 173 4.20 -29.34 -22.20
#